data_e7732c935ac20e7fa76bb9badcb346f2
#
_entry.id   e7732c935ac20e7fa76bb9badcb346f2
#
_cell.length_a   1.000
_cell.length_b   1.000
_cell.length_c   1.000
_cell.angle_alpha   90.00
_cell.angle_beta   90.00
_cell.angle_gamma   90.00
#
_symmetry.space_group_name_H-M   'P 1'
#
loop_
_entity.id
_entity.type
_entity.pdbx_description
1 polymer ?
#
loop_
_entity_poly.entity_id
_entity_poly.type
_entity_poly.pdbx_seq_one_letter_code
_entity_poly.pdbx_strand_id
1 'polypeptide(L)'
;MHYPHANYKESLMKLELQTGGLRLDHGQLLKVRDSAGSTVCALEGAVWITEDHQLKDIVLEEGQCYRLQHAGLAIVHALSGPAAVSLS
;
A
#
# COMPACT_ATOMS: atom_id res chain seq x y z
N MET A 1 15.96 -13.82 8.20
CA MET A 1 15.35 -13.69 8.06
C MET A 1 14.47 -12.67 7.79
N HIS A 2 13.76 -12.52 8.05
CA HIS A 2 12.84 -11.61 7.71
C HIS A 2 12.61 -10.67 8.79
N TYR A 3 11.95 -9.65 8.50
CA TYR A 3 11.64 -8.62 9.41
C TYR A 3 10.27 -8.92 9.95
N PRO A 4 10.17 -9.33 11.19
CA PRO A 4 8.90 -9.77 11.74
C PRO A 4 7.78 -8.73 11.56
N HIS A 5 8.11 -7.47 11.72
CA HIS A 5 7.09 -6.45 11.59
C HIS A 5 6.57 -6.32 10.18
N ALA A 6 7.45 -6.38 9.19
CA ALA A 6 7.04 -6.30 7.81
C ALA A 6 6.17 -7.49 7.43
N ASN A 7 6.60 -8.69 7.84
CA ASN A 7 5.82 -9.87 7.53
C ASN A 7 4.47 -9.87 8.22
N TYR A 8 4.46 -9.41 9.45
CA TYR A 8 3.24 -9.32 10.22
C TYR A 8 2.26 -8.37 9.56
N LYS A 9 2.75 -7.21 9.10
CA LYS A 9 1.89 -6.24 8.45
C LYS A 9 1.33 -6.78 7.14
N GLU A 10 2.12 -7.52 6.39
CA GLU A 10 1.65 -8.13 5.15
C GLU A 10 0.56 -9.15 5.41
N SER A 11 0.68 -9.91 6.49
CA SER A 11 -0.34 -10.88 6.86
C SER A 11 -1.64 -10.21 7.29
N LEU A 12 -1.54 -9.15 8.05
CA LEU A 12 -2.71 -8.39 8.47
C LEU A 12 -3.40 -7.75 7.28
N MET A 13 -2.63 -7.32 6.29
CA MET A 13 -3.18 -6.69 5.12
C MET A 13 -4.20 -7.56 4.44
N LYS A 14 -3.93 -8.85 4.29
CA LYS A 14 -4.87 -9.73 3.59
C LYS A 14 -6.23 -9.75 4.25
N LEU A 15 -6.26 -9.78 5.57
CA LEU A 15 -7.51 -9.81 6.29
C LEU A 15 -8.25 -8.47 6.20
N GLU A 16 -7.54 -7.40 6.39
CA GLU A 16 -8.17 -6.09 6.44
C GLU A 16 -8.63 -5.60 5.07
N LEU A 17 -7.89 -5.94 4.03
CA LEU A 17 -8.30 -5.57 2.68
C LEU A 17 -9.52 -6.35 2.24
N GLN A 18 -9.70 -7.56 2.74
CA GLN A 18 -10.92 -8.31 2.47
C GLN A 18 -12.13 -7.69 3.13
N THR A 19 -11.92 -6.94 4.21
CA THR A 19 -13.03 -6.29 4.92
C THR A 19 -13.20 -4.83 4.56
N GLY A 20 -12.44 -4.32 3.58
CA GLY A 20 -12.68 -2.98 3.08
C GLY A 20 -11.51 -2.02 3.17
N GLY A 21 -10.43 -2.38 3.83
CA GLY A 21 -9.31 -1.49 3.84
C GLY A 21 -8.35 -1.71 4.99
N LEU A 22 -7.19 -1.10 4.87
CA LEU A 22 -6.15 -1.13 5.88
C LEU A 22 -5.79 0.30 6.25
N ARG A 23 -5.76 0.59 7.55
CA ARG A 23 -5.40 1.90 8.04
C ARG A 23 -3.90 1.95 8.29
N LEU A 24 -3.28 3.05 7.87
CA LEU A 24 -1.87 3.32 8.11
C LEU A 24 -1.76 4.60 8.91
N ASP A 25 -1.07 4.55 10.04
CA ASP A 25 -0.78 5.75 10.79
C ASP A 25 0.43 6.46 10.18
N HIS A 26 0.62 7.71 10.57
CA HIS A 26 1.72 8.51 10.07
C HIS A 26 3.06 7.77 10.29
N GLY A 27 3.84 7.70 9.25
CA GLY A 27 5.13 7.02 9.31
C GLY A 27 5.08 5.52 9.11
N GLN A 28 3.91 4.93 9.05
CA GLN A 28 3.79 3.50 8.75
C GLN A 28 3.83 3.26 7.26
N LEU A 29 4.32 2.09 6.89
CA LEU A 29 4.32 1.68 5.50
C LEU A 29 3.76 0.27 5.37
N LEU A 30 3.25 -0.02 4.20
CA LEU A 30 2.70 -1.31 3.85
C LEU A 30 3.50 -1.86 2.69
N LYS A 31 3.96 -3.10 2.81
CA LYS A 31 4.68 -3.77 1.75
C LYS A 31 3.73 -4.74 1.06
N VAL A 32 3.67 -4.63 -0.26
CA VAL A 32 2.83 -5.47 -1.10
C VAL A 32 3.75 -6.17 -2.10
N ARG A 33 3.66 -7.49 -2.19
CA ARG A 33 4.55 -8.26 -3.05
C ARG A 33 3.78 -8.95 -4.16
N ASP A 34 4.37 -8.93 -5.34
CA ASP A 34 3.89 -9.71 -6.49
C ASP A 34 2.40 -9.51 -6.77
N SER A 35 1.99 -8.25 -6.71
CA SER A 35 0.58 -7.90 -6.88
C SER A 35 0.31 -7.09 -8.14
N ALA A 36 1.11 -7.33 -9.18
CA ALA A 36 0.87 -6.66 -10.45
C ALA A 36 -0.56 -6.95 -10.92
N GLY A 37 -1.24 -5.91 -11.37
CA GLY A 37 -2.65 -6.01 -11.76
C GLY A 37 -3.63 -5.69 -10.66
N SER A 38 -3.17 -5.64 -9.41
CA SER A 38 -4.03 -5.21 -8.30
C SER A 38 -4.13 -3.70 -8.26
N THR A 39 -5.22 -3.20 -7.75
CA THR A 39 -5.48 -1.77 -7.67
C THR A 39 -5.44 -1.31 -6.22
N VAL A 40 -4.62 -0.30 -5.97
CA VAL A 40 -4.54 0.35 -4.66
C VAL A 40 -5.35 1.62 -4.73
N CYS A 41 -6.27 1.80 -3.78
CA CYS A 41 -7.07 3.02 -3.70
C CYS A 41 -6.83 3.70 -2.36
N ALA A 42 -6.70 5.02 -2.39
CA ALA A 42 -6.62 5.81 -1.17
C ALA A 42 -8.04 6.09 -0.69
N LEU A 43 -8.46 5.43 0.36
CA LEU A 43 -9.81 5.59 0.91
C LEU A 43 -9.90 6.83 1.79
N GLU A 44 -8.83 7.12 2.54
CA GLU A 44 -8.72 8.30 3.39
C GLU A 44 -7.29 8.77 3.36
N GLY A 45 -7.10 10.08 3.35
CA GLY A 45 -5.77 10.67 3.37
C GLY A 45 -5.01 10.42 2.08
N ALA A 46 -3.75 10.80 2.07
CA ALA A 46 -2.90 10.65 0.89
C ALA A 46 -1.84 9.60 1.15
N VAL A 47 -1.49 8.85 0.11
CA VAL A 47 -0.47 7.81 0.19
C VAL A 47 0.52 7.97 -0.96
N TRP A 48 1.70 7.44 -0.75
CA TRP A 48 2.81 7.49 -1.67
C TRP A 48 3.21 6.05 -1.97
N ILE A 49 3.21 5.68 -3.24
CA ILE A 49 3.48 4.32 -3.69
C ILE A 49 4.78 4.29 -4.46
N THR A 50 5.67 3.37 -4.08
CA THR A 50 6.91 3.10 -4.79
C THR A 50 6.86 1.65 -5.26
N GLU A 51 7.11 1.40 -6.53
CA GLU A 51 7.19 0.04 -7.08
C GLU A 51 8.61 -0.28 -7.49
N ASP A 52 9.00 -1.55 -7.38
CA ASP A 52 10.25 -2.03 -7.96
C ASP A 52 10.27 -1.73 -9.45
N HIS A 53 11.43 -1.34 -9.95
CA HIS A 53 11.64 -1.06 -11.37
C HIS A 53 10.83 0.12 -11.89
N GLN A 54 10.25 0.90 -11.00
CA GLN A 54 9.51 2.10 -11.38
C GLN A 54 10.30 3.32 -10.91
N LEU A 55 10.67 4.18 -11.86
CA LEU A 55 11.48 5.35 -11.52
C LEU A 55 10.69 6.47 -10.88
N LYS A 56 9.39 6.54 -11.15
CA LYS A 56 8.56 7.58 -10.61
C LYS A 56 7.73 7.07 -9.45
N ASP A 57 7.65 7.86 -8.40
CA ASP A 57 6.77 7.58 -7.30
C ASP A 57 5.36 8.03 -7.66
N ILE A 58 4.38 7.35 -7.11
CA ILE A 58 2.97 7.65 -7.34
C ILE A 58 2.41 8.22 -6.06
N VAL A 59 1.75 9.37 -6.16
CA VAL A 59 1.04 9.96 -5.02
C VAL A 59 -0.46 9.86 -5.31
N LEU A 60 -1.19 9.25 -4.38
CA LEU A 60 -2.64 9.16 -4.47
C LEU A 60 -3.25 10.02 -3.39
N GLU A 61 -4.15 10.90 -3.79
CA GLU A 61 -4.98 11.63 -2.85
C GLU A 61 -6.26 10.85 -2.60
N GLU A 62 -6.98 11.26 -1.59
CA GLU A 62 -8.21 10.56 -1.20
C GLU A 62 -9.14 10.41 -2.41
N GLY A 63 -9.61 9.21 -2.62
CA GLY A 63 -10.48 8.90 -3.75
C GLY A 63 -9.77 8.45 -5.00
N GLN A 64 -8.45 8.55 -5.07
CA GLN A 64 -7.70 8.14 -6.24
C GLN A 64 -7.21 6.71 -6.11
N CYS A 65 -7.02 6.07 -7.25
CA CYS A 65 -6.58 4.69 -7.31
C CYS A 65 -5.44 4.55 -8.31
N TYR A 66 -4.62 3.53 -8.10
CA TYR A 66 -3.50 3.21 -8.99
C TYR A 66 -3.38 1.71 -9.13
N ARG A 67 -3.27 1.23 -10.36
CA ARG A 67 -3.08 -0.18 -10.62
C ARG A 67 -1.59 -0.49 -10.62
N LEU A 68 -1.17 -1.43 -9.77
CA LEU A 68 0.21 -1.85 -9.71
C LEU A 68 0.61 -2.51 -11.02
N GLN A 69 1.74 -2.11 -11.58
CA GLN A 69 2.14 -2.52 -12.91
C GLN A 69 3.28 -3.51 -12.92
N HIS A 70 4.01 -3.60 -11.82
CA HIS A 70 5.23 -4.42 -11.78
C HIS A 70 5.10 -5.52 -10.75
N ALA A 71 5.59 -6.70 -11.08
CA ALA A 71 5.78 -7.75 -10.09
C ALA A 71 6.91 -7.30 -9.17
N GLY A 72 6.98 -7.90 -8.01
CA GLY A 72 7.98 -7.55 -7.02
C GLY A 72 7.39 -6.73 -5.90
N LEU A 73 8.17 -5.87 -5.29
CA LEU A 73 7.78 -5.16 -4.10
C LEU A 73 7.19 -3.79 -4.43
N ALA A 74 6.03 -3.51 -3.86
CA ALA A 74 5.49 -2.16 -3.85
C ALA A 74 5.39 -1.73 -2.39
N ILE A 75 5.69 -0.47 -2.12
CA ILE A 75 5.64 0.09 -0.77
C ILE A 75 4.66 1.23 -0.78
N VAL A 76 3.72 1.20 0.15
CA VAL A 76 2.70 2.24 0.31
C VAL A 76 2.97 2.94 1.62
N HIS A 77 3.19 4.25 1.55
CA HIS A 77 3.46 5.08 2.74
C HIS A 77 2.28 5.99 2.99
N ALA A 78 1.96 6.20 4.26
CA ALA A 78 1.06 7.28 4.66
C ALA A 78 1.84 8.58 4.51
N LEU A 79 1.36 9.49 3.66
CA LEU A 79 2.14 10.65 3.24
C LEU A 79 2.25 11.72 4.31
N SER A 80 1.16 12.14 4.90
CA SER A 80 1.21 13.27 5.82
C SER A 80 0.23 13.11 6.97
N GLY A 81 0.03 11.92 7.44
CA GLY A 81 -0.89 11.65 8.54
C GLY A 81 -1.54 10.31 8.31
N PRO A 82 -2.55 9.97 9.10
CA PRO A 82 -3.22 8.71 8.94
C PRO A 82 -3.86 8.58 7.56
N ALA A 83 -3.84 7.39 7.01
CA ALA A 83 -4.44 7.11 5.73
C ALA A 83 -5.10 5.73 5.78
N ALA A 84 -5.98 5.47 4.84
CA ALA A 84 -6.56 4.15 4.68
C ALA A 84 -6.51 3.79 3.20
N VAL A 85 -6.18 2.54 2.91
CA VAL A 85 -6.05 2.06 1.54
C VAL A 85 -6.81 0.76 1.37
N SER A 86 -7.19 0.47 0.13
CA SER A 86 -7.73 -0.83 -0.23
C SER A 86 -6.88 -1.42 -1.35
N LEU A 87 -6.90 -2.73 -1.45
CA LEU A 87 -6.23 -3.46 -2.53
C LEU A 87 -7.24 -4.43 -3.13
N SER A 88 -7.43 -4.39 -4.42
CA SER A 88 -8.40 -5.26 -5.08
C SER A 88 -7.91 -5.84 -6.40
#